data_7dd4795a1ca62011e5f133b0ef27deab
#
_entry.id   7dd4795a1ca62011e5f133b0ef27deab
#
_cell.length_a   1.000
_cell.length_b   1.000
_cell.length_c   1.000
_cell.angle_alpha   90.00
_cell.angle_beta   90.00
_cell.angle_gamma   90.00
#
_symmetry.space_group_name_H-M   'P 1'
#
loop_
_entity.id
_entity.type
_entity.pdbx_description
1 polymer ?
#
loop_
_entity_poly.entity_id
_entity_poly.type
_entity_poly.pdbx_seq_one_letter_code
_entity_poly.pdbx_strand_id
1 'polypeptide(L)'
;MFAKASAQNLVYRIFDISPDNFRRDILKLFASGVRGLNVTLPHKQAAAELVNELTPRAARAQAVNTIAFFEDTTLLGDNTDGAGLTSDLERNLKMELGDKRLLILGAGGAVRGVLGPLLEREFREVTIANRTPHKAQALVAEFADMGTIAGCGFSELRGPPYDLIINATSAGLQGEMPLLPAGIVGAATVCYDMSYGRGETPFTRWAKSLHAARATKGWGMLVEQAAESFLLWRGIRPNTQPVLEALAKHF
;
A
#
# COMPACT_ATOMS: atom_id res chain seq x y z
N MET A 1 2.69 18.26 8.46
CA MET A 1 3.82 18.75 7.66
C MET A 1 3.35 19.31 6.33
N PHE A 2 2.62 18.58 5.49
CA PHE A 2 2.16 19.04 4.15
C PHE A 2 1.39 20.37 4.19
N ALA A 3 0.39 20.52 5.06
CA ALA A 3 -0.42 21.73 5.15
C ALA A 3 0.45 22.97 5.36
N LYS A 4 1.44 22.90 6.28
CA LYS A 4 2.37 24.01 6.54
C LYS A 4 3.24 24.31 5.32
N ALA A 5 3.80 23.28 4.68
CA ALA A 5 4.67 23.43 3.51
C ALA A 5 3.94 23.98 2.28
N SER A 6 2.63 23.75 2.17
CA SER A 6 1.78 24.19 1.06
C SER A 6 0.92 25.42 1.39
N ALA A 7 1.19 26.10 2.52
CA ALA A 7 0.41 27.24 3.00
C ALA A 7 -1.11 26.97 3.06
N GLN A 8 -1.50 25.75 3.44
CA GLN A 8 -2.90 25.34 3.52
C GLN A 8 -3.38 25.36 4.97
N ASN A 9 -4.56 25.92 5.19
CA ASN A 9 -5.25 25.87 6.50
C ASN A 9 -5.92 24.48 6.64
N LEU A 10 -5.25 23.56 7.33
CA LEU A 10 -5.72 22.20 7.57
C LEU A 10 -5.29 21.74 8.97
N VAL A 11 -6.23 21.21 9.73
CA VAL A 11 -5.98 20.52 10.99
C VAL A 11 -6.19 19.01 10.77
N TYR A 12 -5.22 18.20 11.13
CA TYR A 12 -5.29 16.74 11.05
C TYR A 12 -5.36 16.16 12.46
N ARG A 13 -6.34 15.30 12.71
CA ARG A 13 -6.57 14.63 13.99
C ARG A 13 -6.69 13.12 13.79
N ILE A 14 -6.38 12.38 14.83
CA ILE A 14 -6.50 10.90 14.85
C ILE A 14 -7.72 10.54 15.69
N PHE A 15 -8.51 9.60 15.20
CA PHE A 15 -9.70 9.05 15.86
C PHE A 15 -9.57 7.54 15.96
N ASP A 16 -9.81 7.01 17.14
CA ASP A 16 -9.94 5.56 17.36
C ASP A 16 -11.43 5.20 17.31
N ILE A 17 -11.80 4.41 16.31
CA ILE A 17 -13.20 4.08 16.02
C ILE A 17 -13.33 2.56 15.99
N SER A 18 -14.26 2.01 16.79
CA SER A 18 -14.52 0.57 16.77
C SER A 18 -15.25 0.16 15.47
N PRO A 19 -15.05 -1.09 14.99
CA PRO A 19 -15.74 -1.58 13.81
C PRO A 19 -17.27 -1.48 13.90
N ASP A 20 -17.85 -1.78 15.05
CA ASP A 20 -19.31 -1.75 15.27
C ASP A 20 -19.90 -0.35 15.14
N ASN A 21 -19.12 0.69 15.36
CA ASN A 21 -19.54 2.07 15.34
C ASN A 21 -19.11 2.84 14.09
N PHE A 22 -18.35 2.20 13.20
CA PHE A 22 -17.66 2.87 12.09
C PHE A 22 -18.58 3.79 11.30
N ARG A 23 -19.67 3.26 10.72
CA ARG A 23 -20.61 4.06 9.92
C ARG A 23 -21.17 5.25 10.69
N ARG A 24 -21.65 5.01 11.92
CA ARG A 24 -22.26 6.05 12.75
C ARG A 24 -21.27 7.18 13.07
N ASP A 25 -20.06 6.83 13.45
CA ASP A 25 -19.09 7.79 13.94
C ASP A 25 -18.43 8.56 12.79
N ILE A 26 -18.23 7.94 11.62
CA ILE A 26 -17.80 8.63 10.40
C ILE A 26 -18.83 9.69 9.98
N LEU A 27 -20.11 9.35 9.94
CA LEU A 27 -21.16 10.32 9.58
C LEU A 27 -21.25 11.49 10.58
N LYS A 28 -21.06 11.23 11.88
CA LYS A 28 -20.97 12.30 12.90
C LYS A 28 -19.77 13.21 12.69
N LEU A 29 -18.61 12.66 12.31
CA LEU A 29 -17.43 13.48 12.02
C LEU A 29 -17.69 14.43 10.85
N PHE A 30 -18.29 13.96 9.75
CA PHE A 30 -18.64 14.83 8.63
C PHE A 30 -19.69 15.88 9.02
N ALA A 31 -20.70 15.51 9.81
CA ALA A 31 -21.68 16.46 10.33
C ALA A 31 -21.06 17.53 11.25
N SER A 32 -19.93 17.23 11.90
CA SER A 32 -19.17 18.18 12.72
C SER A 32 -18.21 19.08 11.95
N GLY A 33 -18.18 18.98 10.61
CA GLY A 33 -17.36 19.83 9.73
C GLY A 33 -16.03 19.22 9.29
N VAL A 34 -15.79 17.92 9.53
CA VAL A 34 -14.66 17.19 8.92
C VAL A 34 -14.88 17.15 7.41
N ARG A 35 -13.82 17.39 6.63
CA ARG A 35 -13.88 17.46 5.15
C ARG A 35 -13.21 16.28 4.46
N GLY A 36 -12.44 15.47 5.20
CA GLY A 36 -11.79 14.30 4.67
C GLY A 36 -11.23 13.40 5.75
N LEU A 37 -11.03 12.13 5.44
CA LEU A 37 -10.49 11.14 6.36
C LEU A 37 -9.52 10.22 5.64
N ASN A 38 -8.40 9.88 6.31
CA ASN A 38 -7.70 8.64 5.98
C ASN A 38 -8.27 7.49 6.82
N VAL A 39 -8.41 6.35 6.19
CA VAL A 39 -8.93 5.13 6.78
C VAL A 39 -7.87 4.05 6.74
N THR A 40 -7.64 3.39 7.87
CA THR A 40 -6.70 2.27 7.98
C THR A 40 -7.42 0.99 8.40
N LEU A 41 -6.67 -0.10 8.56
CA LEU A 41 -7.20 -1.36 9.05
C LEU A 41 -7.87 -1.18 10.44
N PRO A 42 -8.99 -1.88 10.69
CA PRO A 42 -9.64 -2.85 9.81
C PRO A 42 -10.72 -2.27 8.87
N HIS A 43 -10.86 -0.96 8.75
CA HIS A 43 -12.04 -0.25 8.27
C HIS A 43 -12.11 -0.02 6.76
N LYS A 44 -11.07 -0.35 5.98
CA LYS A 44 -10.99 0.03 4.55
C LYS A 44 -12.13 -0.54 3.68
N GLN A 45 -12.62 -1.74 3.99
CA GLN A 45 -13.77 -2.33 3.28
C GLN A 45 -15.09 -1.64 3.69
N ALA A 46 -15.31 -1.47 5.00
CA ALA A 46 -16.49 -0.75 5.49
C ALA A 46 -16.55 0.70 4.98
N ALA A 47 -15.40 1.32 4.74
CA ALA A 47 -15.34 2.64 4.11
C ALA A 47 -15.78 2.61 2.64
N ALA A 48 -15.43 1.55 1.89
CA ALA A 48 -15.89 1.38 0.52
C ALA A 48 -17.42 1.17 0.42
N GLU A 49 -18.00 0.50 1.42
CA GLU A 49 -19.47 0.32 1.52
C GLU A 49 -20.22 1.57 2.00
N LEU A 50 -19.50 2.48 2.68
CA LEU A 50 -20.09 3.69 3.26
C LEU A 50 -20.24 4.82 2.24
N VAL A 51 -19.26 5.01 1.35
CA VAL A 51 -19.18 6.16 0.45
C VAL A 51 -20.22 6.11 -0.68
N ASN A 52 -20.55 7.28 -1.24
CA ASN A 52 -21.50 7.37 -2.35
C ASN A 52 -20.88 6.99 -3.67
N GLU A 53 -19.61 7.37 -3.86
CA GLU A 53 -18.87 7.17 -5.08
C GLU A 53 -17.47 6.61 -4.79
N LEU A 54 -16.97 5.79 -5.70
CA LEU A 54 -15.62 5.23 -5.64
C LEU A 54 -14.82 5.68 -6.85
N THR A 55 -13.57 6.06 -6.63
CA THR A 55 -12.63 6.18 -7.75
C THR A 55 -12.42 4.81 -8.41
N PRO A 56 -12.01 4.75 -9.69
CA PRO A 56 -11.78 3.46 -10.38
C PRO A 56 -10.81 2.55 -9.60
N ARG A 57 -9.73 3.11 -9.03
CA ARG A 57 -8.76 2.34 -8.24
C ARG A 57 -9.32 1.85 -6.91
N ALA A 58 -10.20 2.61 -6.26
CA ALA A 58 -10.87 2.18 -5.02
C ALA A 58 -11.93 1.11 -5.28
N ALA A 59 -12.70 1.25 -6.36
CA ALA A 59 -13.67 0.26 -6.81
C ALA A 59 -12.98 -1.07 -7.12
N ARG A 60 -11.84 -1.03 -7.83
CA ARG A 60 -11.04 -2.22 -8.16
C ARG A 60 -10.48 -2.89 -6.91
N ALA A 61 -9.97 -2.11 -5.96
CA ALA A 61 -9.44 -2.60 -4.71
C ALA A 61 -10.51 -3.13 -3.75
N GLN A 62 -11.77 -2.72 -3.93
CA GLN A 62 -12.87 -2.94 -2.97
C GLN A 62 -12.49 -2.45 -1.55
N ALA A 63 -11.72 -1.38 -1.49
CA ALA A 63 -11.20 -0.82 -0.26
C ALA A 63 -10.91 0.68 -0.42
N VAL A 64 -11.23 1.46 0.59
CA VAL A 64 -11.02 2.90 0.65
C VAL A 64 -10.06 3.21 1.79
N ASN A 65 -8.98 3.93 1.51
CA ASN A 65 -8.07 4.48 2.53
C ASN A 65 -8.19 6.00 2.67
N THR A 66 -8.94 6.66 1.78
CA THR A 66 -9.12 8.10 1.76
C THR A 66 -10.57 8.44 1.40
N ILE A 67 -11.23 9.24 2.22
CA ILE A 67 -12.57 9.77 1.95
C ILE A 67 -12.48 11.28 1.80
N ALA A 68 -13.12 11.83 0.77
CA ALA A 68 -13.36 13.26 0.63
C ALA A 68 -14.86 13.54 0.76
N PHE A 69 -15.21 14.65 1.43
CA PHE A 69 -16.57 15.12 1.59
C PHE A 69 -16.76 16.43 0.83
N PHE A 70 -17.67 16.44 -0.13
CA PHE A 70 -17.96 17.59 -0.97
C PHE A 70 -19.17 18.38 -0.45
N GLU A 71 -19.34 19.61 -0.97
CA GLU A 71 -20.39 20.54 -0.51
C GLU A 71 -21.82 20.04 -0.80
N ASP A 72 -21.99 19.21 -1.84
CA ASP A 72 -23.25 18.56 -2.16
C ASP A 72 -23.59 17.34 -1.26
N THR A 73 -22.81 17.15 -0.20
CA THR A 73 -22.88 16.04 0.75
C THR A 73 -22.41 14.68 0.20
N THR A 74 -21.81 14.65 -0.98
CA THR A 74 -21.24 13.43 -1.57
C THR A 74 -19.97 12.99 -0.85
N LEU A 75 -19.89 11.71 -0.49
CA LEU A 75 -18.70 11.04 -0.01
C LEU A 75 -18.03 10.32 -1.17
N LEU A 76 -16.84 10.78 -1.56
CA LEU A 76 -15.97 10.10 -2.52
C LEU A 76 -14.93 9.26 -1.79
N GLY A 77 -14.87 7.98 -2.09
CA GLY A 77 -13.85 7.06 -1.60
C GLY A 77 -12.74 6.83 -2.61
N ASP A 78 -11.51 6.91 -2.15
CA ASP A 78 -10.32 6.63 -2.94
C ASP A 78 -9.39 5.62 -2.24
N ASN A 79 -8.55 4.95 -3.04
CA ASN A 79 -7.47 4.12 -2.53
C ASN A 79 -6.13 4.63 -3.06
N THR A 80 -5.39 5.33 -2.20
CA THR A 80 -4.11 5.95 -2.55
C THR A 80 -2.91 5.06 -2.27
N ASP A 81 -3.09 3.85 -1.70
CA ASP A 81 -1.99 2.96 -1.32
C ASP A 81 -1.12 2.58 -2.52
N GLY A 82 -1.75 2.15 -3.62
CA GLY A 82 -1.02 1.74 -4.81
C GLY A 82 -0.29 2.88 -5.49
N ALA A 83 -0.92 4.05 -5.60
CA ALA A 83 -0.26 5.25 -6.13
C ALA A 83 0.91 5.68 -5.24
N GLY A 84 0.78 5.54 -3.92
CA GLY A 84 1.86 5.79 -2.97
C GLY A 84 3.02 4.83 -3.15
N LEU A 85 2.75 3.53 -3.27
CA LEU A 85 3.78 2.50 -3.46
C LEU A 85 4.53 2.69 -4.78
N THR A 86 3.82 2.84 -5.90
CA THR A 86 4.46 3.05 -7.21
C THR A 86 5.27 4.34 -7.25
N SER A 87 4.76 5.44 -6.66
CA SER A 87 5.52 6.68 -6.54
C SER A 87 6.81 6.50 -5.73
N ASP A 88 6.78 5.73 -4.64
CA ASP A 88 7.98 5.46 -3.84
C ASP A 88 9.00 4.64 -4.62
N LEU A 89 8.56 3.55 -5.25
CA LEU A 89 9.43 2.69 -6.07
C LEU A 89 10.09 3.48 -7.21
N GLU A 90 9.30 4.23 -7.99
CA GLU A 90 9.78 4.92 -9.19
C GLU A 90 10.56 6.20 -8.86
N ARG A 91 10.04 7.04 -7.95
CA ARG A 91 10.60 8.39 -7.71
C ARG A 91 11.65 8.43 -6.63
N ASN A 92 11.43 7.74 -5.51
CA ASN A 92 12.35 7.79 -4.37
C ASN A 92 13.42 6.70 -4.47
N LEU A 93 13.03 5.48 -4.86
CA LEU A 93 13.97 4.36 -5.02
C LEU A 93 14.61 4.30 -6.41
N LYS A 94 14.12 5.10 -7.38
CA LYS A 94 14.63 5.20 -8.76
C LYS A 94 14.60 3.86 -9.50
N MET A 95 13.54 3.08 -9.29
CA MET A 95 13.36 1.79 -9.95
C MET A 95 12.61 1.97 -11.27
N GLU A 96 13.09 1.29 -12.30
CA GLU A 96 12.33 1.00 -13.51
C GLU A 96 11.56 -0.30 -13.27
N LEU A 97 10.22 -0.26 -13.36
CA LEU A 97 9.36 -1.38 -12.99
C LEU A 97 8.99 -2.28 -14.19
N GLY A 98 8.92 -1.72 -15.39
CA GLY A 98 8.58 -2.46 -16.61
C GLY A 98 9.54 -3.63 -16.88
N ASP A 99 9.02 -4.70 -17.50
CA ASP A 99 9.77 -5.92 -17.87
C ASP A 99 10.52 -6.61 -16.70
N LYS A 100 10.10 -6.38 -15.46
CA LYS A 100 10.66 -7.00 -14.25
C LYS A 100 9.81 -8.17 -13.78
N ARG A 101 10.43 -9.06 -12.99
CA ARG A 101 9.73 -10.12 -12.25
C ARG A 101 9.37 -9.62 -10.86
N LEU A 102 8.08 -9.55 -10.58
CA LEU A 102 7.53 -9.11 -9.30
C LEU A 102 6.99 -10.28 -8.49
N LEU A 103 7.38 -10.38 -7.23
CA LEU A 103 6.75 -11.24 -6.23
C LEU A 103 6.05 -10.38 -5.17
N ILE A 104 4.79 -10.68 -4.90
CA ILE A 104 4.03 -10.08 -3.80
C ILE A 104 3.72 -11.17 -2.77
N LEU A 105 4.16 -10.96 -1.54
CA LEU A 105 3.90 -11.85 -0.41
C LEU A 105 2.66 -11.37 0.35
N GLY A 106 1.64 -12.22 0.41
CA GLY A 106 0.33 -11.92 0.99
C GLY A 106 -0.77 -11.84 -0.08
N ALA A 107 -2.03 -11.97 0.35
CA ALA A 107 -3.22 -11.84 -0.49
C ALA A 107 -4.37 -11.20 0.31
N GLY A 108 -4.04 -10.20 1.14
CA GLY A 108 -5.00 -9.46 1.96
C GLY A 108 -5.38 -8.10 1.35
N GLY A 109 -6.12 -7.31 2.12
CA GLY A 109 -6.58 -5.98 1.69
C GLY A 109 -5.47 -5.01 1.30
N ALA A 110 -4.27 -5.15 1.89
CA ALA A 110 -3.12 -4.33 1.50
C ALA A 110 -2.68 -4.63 0.05
N VAL A 111 -2.65 -5.92 -0.34
CA VAL A 111 -2.31 -6.32 -1.73
C VAL A 111 -3.37 -5.84 -2.70
N ARG A 112 -4.66 -5.95 -2.36
CA ARG A 112 -5.75 -5.43 -3.21
C ARG A 112 -5.58 -3.95 -3.56
N GLY A 113 -5.17 -3.14 -2.57
CA GLY A 113 -4.99 -1.69 -2.75
C GLY A 113 -3.82 -1.33 -3.65
N VAL A 114 -2.81 -2.20 -3.78
CA VAL A 114 -1.60 -1.89 -4.55
C VAL A 114 -1.50 -2.64 -5.87
N LEU A 115 -2.25 -3.73 -6.04
CA LEU A 115 -2.09 -4.65 -7.17
C LEU A 115 -2.44 -3.98 -8.50
N GLY A 116 -3.59 -3.28 -8.60
CA GLY A 116 -3.98 -2.60 -9.84
C GLY A 116 -2.91 -1.61 -10.33
N PRO A 117 -2.53 -0.61 -9.52
CA PRO A 117 -1.46 0.31 -9.89
C PRO A 117 -0.09 -0.34 -10.20
N LEU A 118 0.24 -1.48 -9.58
CA LEU A 118 1.44 -2.23 -9.95
C LEU A 118 1.30 -2.88 -11.32
N LEU A 119 0.17 -3.51 -11.62
CA LEU A 119 -0.06 -4.17 -12.92
C LEU A 119 -0.02 -3.19 -14.10
N GLU A 120 -0.42 -1.95 -13.88
CA GLU A 120 -0.28 -0.88 -14.88
C GLU A 120 1.18 -0.55 -15.26
N ARG A 121 2.18 -1.12 -14.54
CA ARG A 121 3.63 -0.92 -14.82
C ARG A 121 4.22 -2.00 -15.73
N GLU A 122 3.39 -2.82 -16.36
CA GLU A 122 3.79 -3.79 -17.38
C GLU A 122 4.95 -4.71 -16.94
N PHE A 123 4.84 -5.26 -15.73
CA PHE A 123 5.78 -6.27 -15.27
C PHE A 123 5.76 -7.48 -16.22
N ARG A 124 6.92 -8.06 -16.50
CA ARG A 124 7.04 -9.28 -17.30
C ARG A 124 6.32 -10.48 -16.67
N GLU A 125 6.37 -10.55 -15.33
CA GLU A 125 5.77 -11.62 -14.55
C GLU A 125 5.38 -11.09 -13.19
N VAL A 126 4.16 -11.37 -12.75
CA VAL A 126 3.70 -11.06 -11.40
C VAL A 126 3.27 -12.35 -10.71
N THR A 127 3.89 -12.65 -9.59
CA THR A 127 3.52 -13.79 -8.74
C THR A 127 2.97 -13.27 -7.41
N ILE A 128 1.81 -13.76 -7.01
CA ILE A 128 1.25 -13.52 -5.68
C ILE A 128 1.39 -14.82 -4.89
N ALA A 129 2.12 -14.77 -3.77
CA ALA A 129 2.27 -15.92 -2.89
C ALA A 129 1.65 -15.68 -1.52
N ASN A 130 0.92 -16.66 -1.01
CA ASN A 130 0.28 -16.56 0.29
C ASN A 130 0.37 -17.86 1.08
N ARG A 131 0.35 -17.78 2.42
CA ARG A 131 0.29 -18.96 3.31
C ARG A 131 -0.86 -19.89 2.96
N THR A 132 -1.98 -19.33 2.53
CA THR A 132 -3.17 -20.03 2.07
C THR A 132 -3.29 -19.85 0.55
N PRO A 133 -2.87 -20.83 -0.29
CA PRO A 133 -2.73 -20.67 -1.75
C PRO A 133 -4.01 -20.19 -2.44
N HIS A 134 -5.17 -20.73 -2.05
CA HIS A 134 -6.44 -20.37 -2.68
C HIS A 134 -6.79 -18.87 -2.56
N LYS A 135 -6.27 -18.15 -1.54
CA LYS A 135 -6.47 -16.70 -1.43
C LYS A 135 -5.66 -15.94 -2.49
N ALA A 136 -4.45 -16.40 -2.80
CA ALA A 136 -3.67 -15.84 -3.88
C ALA A 136 -4.33 -16.12 -5.24
N GLN A 137 -4.81 -17.34 -5.46
CA GLN A 137 -5.51 -17.74 -6.68
C GLN A 137 -6.82 -16.96 -6.90
N ALA A 138 -7.59 -16.74 -5.83
CA ALA A 138 -8.80 -15.92 -5.89
C ALA A 138 -8.48 -14.48 -6.30
N LEU A 139 -7.43 -13.90 -5.73
CA LEU A 139 -7.00 -12.54 -6.08
C LEU A 139 -6.50 -12.45 -7.53
N VAL A 140 -5.77 -13.46 -8.01
CA VAL A 140 -5.37 -13.57 -9.42
C VAL A 140 -6.59 -13.60 -10.34
N ALA A 141 -7.61 -14.40 -10.03
CA ALA A 141 -8.83 -14.45 -10.83
C ALA A 141 -9.55 -13.11 -10.93
N GLU A 142 -9.56 -12.34 -9.85
CA GLU A 142 -10.19 -11.01 -9.81
C GLU A 142 -9.44 -9.97 -10.66
N PHE A 143 -8.14 -10.12 -10.87
CA PHE A 143 -7.29 -9.18 -11.61
C PHE A 143 -6.79 -9.73 -12.95
N ALA A 144 -7.33 -10.85 -13.43
CA ALA A 144 -6.88 -11.54 -14.63
C ALA A 144 -7.01 -10.70 -15.93
N ASP A 145 -7.88 -9.68 -15.92
CA ASP A 145 -8.07 -8.73 -17.01
C ASP A 145 -6.95 -7.68 -17.12
N MET A 146 -6.10 -7.55 -16.09
CA MET A 146 -5.05 -6.52 -16.03
C MET A 146 -3.65 -7.03 -16.40
N GLY A 147 -3.47 -8.33 -16.63
CA GLY A 147 -2.16 -8.87 -17.01
C GLY A 147 -1.95 -10.33 -16.65
N THR A 148 -0.75 -10.82 -16.94
CA THR A 148 -0.37 -12.20 -16.61
C THR A 148 0.09 -12.29 -15.16
N ILE A 149 -0.75 -12.90 -14.31
CA ILE A 149 -0.52 -13.03 -12.88
C ILE A 149 -0.61 -14.50 -12.50
N ALA A 150 0.28 -14.97 -11.63
CA ALA A 150 0.24 -16.31 -11.04
C ALA A 150 -0.01 -16.24 -9.53
N GLY A 151 -0.74 -17.22 -8.98
CA GLY A 151 -1.03 -17.34 -7.55
C GLY A 151 -0.60 -18.69 -7.00
N CYS A 152 0.18 -18.69 -5.89
CA CYS A 152 0.71 -19.93 -5.31
C CYS A 152 0.85 -19.86 -3.77
N GLY A 153 1.25 -20.96 -3.16
CA GLY A 153 1.72 -21.05 -1.78
C GLY A 153 3.19 -20.65 -1.64
N PHE A 154 3.61 -20.24 -0.43
CA PHE A 154 5.02 -19.92 -0.17
C PHE A 154 5.97 -21.10 -0.46
N SER A 155 5.55 -22.33 -0.16
CA SER A 155 6.32 -23.55 -0.43
C SER A 155 6.40 -23.93 -1.90
N GLU A 156 5.58 -23.32 -2.75
CA GLU A 156 5.52 -23.58 -4.19
C GLU A 156 6.40 -22.63 -4.99
N LEU A 157 6.94 -21.57 -4.35
CA LEU A 157 7.83 -20.62 -5.00
C LEU A 157 9.07 -21.31 -5.57
N ARG A 158 9.32 -21.12 -6.86
CA ARG A 158 10.42 -21.74 -7.62
C ARG A 158 10.89 -20.77 -8.71
N GLY A 159 12.03 -21.10 -9.31
CA GLY A 159 12.56 -20.42 -10.49
C GLY A 159 13.69 -19.45 -10.14
N PRO A 160 14.09 -18.62 -11.11
CA PRO A 160 15.15 -17.65 -10.91
C PRO A 160 14.72 -16.54 -9.94
N PRO A 161 15.68 -15.78 -9.35
CA PRO A 161 15.37 -14.68 -8.46
C PRO A 161 14.41 -13.65 -9.06
N TYR A 162 13.60 -13.01 -8.21
CA TYR A 162 12.75 -11.89 -8.60
C TYR A 162 13.56 -10.57 -8.58
N ASP A 163 13.15 -9.62 -9.43
CA ASP A 163 13.75 -8.28 -9.44
C ASP A 163 13.21 -7.45 -8.27
N LEU A 164 11.93 -7.60 -7.96
CA LEU A 164 11.26 -6.93 -6.85
C LEU A 164 10.45 -7.94 -6.03
N ILE A 165 10.64 -7.94 -4.70
CA ILE A 165 9.82 -8.70 -3.75
C ILE A 165 9.16 -7.72 -2.80
N ILE A 166 7.83 -7.69 -2.79
CA ILE A 166 7.03 -6.84 -1.89
C ILE A 166 6.41 -7.71 -0.79
N ASN A 167 6.76 -7.43 0.46
CA ASN A 167 6.11 -8.05 1.61
C ASN A 167 4.91 -7.22 2.05
N ALA A 168 3.72 -7.76 1.86
CA ALA A 168 2.45 -7.21 2.31
C ALA A 168 1.75 -8.12 3.35
N THR A 169 2.51 -9.02 3.99
CA THR A 169 1.98 -9.88 5.05
C THR A 169 1.91 -9.15 6.38
N SER A 170 0.99 -9.55 7.24
CA SER A 170 0.91 -9.06 8.62
C SER A 170 1.88 -9.77 9.59
N ALA A 171 2.63 -10.77 9.15
CA ALA A 171 3.54 -11.55 10.00
C ALA A 171 4.58 -10.67 10.68
N GLY A 172 5.10 -9.66 10.00
CA GLY A 172 6.06 -8.70 10.54
C GLY A 172 5.54 -7.89 11.72
N LEU A 173 4.23 -7.67 11.83
CA LEU A 173 3.60 -7.00 12.98
C LEU A 173 3.69 -7.84 14.27
N GLN A 174 3.81 -9.15 14.11
CA GLN A 174 3.98 -10.12 15.21
C GLN A 174 5.45 -10.51 15.41
N GLY A 175 6.39 -9.85 14.70
CA GLY A 175 7.81 -10.19 14.76
C GLY A 175 8.17 -11.46 13.98
N GLU A 176 7.25 -12.01 13.20
CA GLU A 176 7.40 -13.24 12.45
C GLU A 176 7.70 -12.98 10.96
N MET A 177 8.18 -13.99 10.27
CA MET A 177 8.40 -13.99 8.83
C MET A 177 7.93 -15.32 8.24
N PRO A 178 7.30 -15.32 7.06
CA PRO A 178 7.01 -16.55 6.35
C PRO A 178 8.28 -17.34 6.04
N LEU A 179 8.19 -18.67 6.06
CA LEU A 179 9.26 -19.53 5.53
C LEU A 179 9.28 -19.40 3.99
N LEU A 180 10.33 -18.77 3.48
CA LEU A 180 10.52 -18.52 2.06
C LEU A 180 11.79 -19.21 1.55
N PRO A 181 11.79 -19.75 0.29
CA PRO A 181 12.99 -20.29 -0.30
C PRO A 181 14.04 -19.19 -0.52
N ALA A 182 15.29 -19.44 -0.16
CA ALA A 182 16.37 -18.46 -0.36
C ALA A 182 16.61 -18.13 -1.84
N GLY A 183 16.38 -19.08 -2.75
CA GLY A 183 16.60 -18.92 -4.20
C GLY A 183 15.74 -17.87 -4.90
N ILE A 184 14.72 -17.31 -4.23
CA ILE A 184 13.90 -16.21 -4.80
C ILE A 184 14.60 -14.84 -4.72
N VAL A 185 15.68 -14.72 -3.94
CA VAL A 185 16.48 -13.51 -3.79
C VAL A 185 17.81 -13.68 -4.51
N GLY A 186 18.20 -12.71 -5.30
CA GLY A 186 19.50 -12.61 -5.95
C GLY A 186 20.19 -11.28 -5.67
N ALA A 187 21.43 -11.14 -6.14
CA ALA A 187 22.24 -9.94 -5.90
C ALA A 187 21.65 -8.64 -6.47
N ALA A 188 20.71 -8.73 -7.43
CA ALA A 188 20.01 -7.58 -8.01
C ALA A 188 18.60 -7.36 -7.40
N THR A 189 18.13 -8.27 -6.54
CA THR A 189 16.77 -8.21 -5.99
C THR A 189 16.59 -7.01 -5.05
N VAL A 190 15.53 -6.26 -5.25
CA VAL A 190 15.04 -5.26 -4.30
C VAL A 190 13.93 -5.88 -3.45
N CYS A 191 14.07 -5.81 -2.14
CA CYS A 191 13.09 -6.28 -1.17
C CYS A 191 12.42 -5.09 -0.48
N TYR A 192 11.11 -4.99 -0.63
CA TYR A 192 10.29 -3.91 -0.10
C TYR A 192 9.29 -4.45 0.93
N ASP A 193 9.39 -3.99 2.18
CA ASP A 193 8.40 -4.33 3.22
C ASP A 193 7.36 -3.20 3.32
N MET A 194 6.10 -3.47 3.05
CA MET A 194 5.03 -2.47 3.21
C MET A 194 4.83 -2.05 4.66
N SER A 195 5.37 -2.81 5.62
CA SER A 195 5.40 -2.41 7.03
C SER A 195 6.36 -1.26 7.26
N TYR A 196 6.06 -0.43 8.24
CA TYR A 196 6.91 0.66 8.69
C TYR A 196 6.94 0.68 10.23
N GLY A 197 8.04 1.18 10.79
CA GLY A 197 8.25 1.20 12.24
C GLY A 197 9.72 1.46 12.56
N ARG A 198 10.05 1.55 13.86
CA ARG A 198 11.44 1.69 14.30
C ARG A 198 12.21 0.40 14.08
N GLY A 199 13.47 0.54 13.69
CA GLY A 199 14.37 -0.60 13.47
C GLY A 199 14.05 -1.42 12.21
N GLU A 200 14.73 -2.54 12.08
CA GLU A 200 14.57 -3.47 10.96
C GLU A 200 13.41 -4.44 11.21
N THR A 201 12.67 -4.73 10.14
CA THR A 201 11.66 -5.79 10.18
C THR A 201 12.30 -7.18 10.01
N PRO A 202 11.63 -8.28 10.42
CA PRO A 202 12.12 -9.63 10.14
C PRO A 202 12.40 -9.84 8.64
N PHE A 203 11.53 -9.31 7.77
CA PHE A 203 11.68 -9.41 6.32
C PHE A 203 12.91 -8.66 5.79
N THR A 204 13.16 -7.43 6.25
CA THR A 204 14.35 -6.68 5.80
C THR A 204 15.64 -7.30 6.31
N ARG A 205 15.67 -7.88 7.53
CA ARG A 205 16.81 -8.65 8.03
C ARG A 205 17.08 -9.89 7.18
N TRP A 206 16.03 -10.65 6.86
CA TRP A 206 16.13 -11.82 5.99
C TRP A 206 16.67 -11.44 4.60
N ALA A 207 16.13 -10.40 3.98
CA ALA A 207 16.61 -9.94 2.67
C ALA A 207 18.10 -9.57 2.69
N LYS A 208 18.54 -8.87 3.73
CA LYS A 208 19.96 -8.52 3.91
C LYS A 208 20.85 -9.74 4.12
N SER A 209 20.39 -10.75 4.87
CA SER A 209 21.14 -12.00 5.08
C SER A 209 21.35 -12.80 3.79
N LEU A 210 20.51 -12.58 2.78
CA LEU A 210 20.62 -13.16 1.44
C LEU A 210 21.32 -12.22 0.42
N HIS A 211 21.91 -11.13 0.88
CA HIS A 211 22.62 -10.16 0.06
C HIS A 211 21.78 -9.52 -1.05
N ALA A 212 20.49 -9.27 -0.78
CA ALA A 212 19.65 -8.49 -1.68
C ALA A 212 20.26 -7.11 -1.96
N ALA A 213 20.13 -6.61 -3.19
CA ALA A 213 20.68 -5.31 -3.60
C ALA A 213 20.16 -4.16 -2.70
N ARG A 214 18.93 -4.27 -2.28
CA ARG A 214 18.28 -3.31 -1.37
C ARG A 214 17.23 -4.02 -0.52
N ALA A 215 17.15 -3.62 0.75
CA ALA A 215 16.05 -4.00 1.65
C ALA A 215 15.52 -2.73 2.32
N THR A 216 14.26 -2.38 2.08
CA THR A 216 13.65 -1.13 2.55
C THR A 216 12.28 -1.35 3.16
N LYS A 217 11.79 -0.37 3.90
CA LYS A 217 10.48 -0.35 4.56
C LYS A 217 9.54 0.65 3.90
N GLY A 218 8.25 0.53 4.17
CA GLY A 218 7.16 1.30 3.55
C GLY A 218 7.02 2.77 3.96
N TRP A 219 8.06 3.40 4.50
CA TRP A 219 8.01 4.81 4.87
C TRP A 219 7.74 5.72 3.69
N GLY A 220 8.38 5.48 2.55
CA GLY A 220 8.15 6.26 1.34
C GLY A 220 6.72 6.09 0.85
N MET A 221 6.20 4.88 0.78
CA MET A 221 4.80 4.61 0.45
C MET A 221 3.84 5.36 1.38
N LEU A 222 4.11 5.37 2.71
CA LEU A 222 3.28 6.07 3.69
C LEU A 222 3.21 7.57 3.39
N VAL A 223 4.33 8.18 3.02
CA VAL A 223 4.40 9.62 2.70
C VAL A 223 3.72 9.91 1.36
N GLU A 224 4.00 9.11 0.34
CA GLU A 224 3.47 9.32 -1.01
C GLU A 224 1.94 9.11 -1.06
N GLN A 225 1.38 8.07 -0.38
CA GLN A 225 -0.06 7.88 -0.32
C GLN A 225 -0.77 9.02 0.43
N ALA A 226 -0.12 9.58 1.46
CA ALA A 226 -0.65 10.75 2.16
C ALA A 226 -0.61 12.01 1.30
N ALA A 227 0.36 12.14 0.41
CA ALA A 227 0.41 13.23 -0.57
C ALA A 227 -0.72 13.12 -1.61
N GLU A 228 -1.07 11.89 -2.03
CA GLU A 228 -2.24 11.64 -2.90
C GLU A 228 -3.55 12.01 -2.18
N SER A 229 -3.70 11.62 -0.90
CA SER A 229 -4.87 12.02 -0.10
C SER A 229 -4.96 13.55 0.02
N PHE A 230 -3.83 14.22 0.24
CA PHE A 230 -3.78 15.68 0.30
C PHE A 230 -4.17 16.33 -1.02
N LEU A 231 -3.72 15.76 -2.16
CA LEU A 231 -4.13 16.21 -3.49
C LEU A 231 -5.65 16.10 -3.67
N LEU A 232 -6.26 14.97 -3.27
CA LEU A 232 -7.71 14.77 -3.35
C LEU A 232 -8.47 15.83 -2.55
N TRP A 233 -8.01 16.15 -1.33
CA TRP A 233 -8.70 17.11 -0.46
C TRP A 233 -8.45 18.57 -0.79
N ARG A 234 -7.30 18.90 -1.36
CA ARG A 234 -6.85 20.30 -1.50
C ARG A 234 -6.56 20.72 -2.95
N GLY A 235 -6.62 19.79 -3.90
CA GLY A 235 -6.29 20.06 -5.31
C GLY A 235 -4.81 20.36 -5.58
N ILE A 236 -3.94 20.22 -4.57
CA ILE A 236 -2.50 20.52 -4.66
C ILE A 236 -1.71 19.31 -4.20
N ARG A 237 -0.81 18.78 -5.03
CA ARG A 237 0.13 17.74 -4.61
C ARG A 237 1.30 18.37 -3.83
N PRO A 238 1.49 18.02 -2.56
CA PRO A 238 2.58 18.58 -1.76
C PRO A 238 3.93 17.98 -2.18
N ASN A 239 5.03 18.72 -1.95
CA ASN A 239 6.38 18.15 -2.05
C ASN A 239 6.61 17.16 -0.90
N THR A 240 6.91 15.91 -1.25
CA THR A 240 7.12 14.82 -0.28
C THR A 240 8.53 14.76 0.27
N GLN A 241 9.52 15.26 -0.47
CA GLN A 241 10.93 15.14 -0.13
C GLN A 241 11.29 15.67 1.27
N PRO A 242 10.84 16.86 1.72
CA PRO A 242 11.15 17.33 3.06
C PRO A 242 10.60 16.45 4.19
N VAL A 243 9.47 15.76 3.92
CA VAL A 243 8.87 14.83 4.89
C VAL A 243 9.67 13.54 4.96
N LEU A 244 10.09 13.00 3.80
CA LEU A 244 10.94 11.82 3.71
C LEU A 244 12.29 12.05 4.42
N GLU A 245 12.93 13.19 4.19
CA GLU A 245 14.18 13.56 4.85
C GLU A 245 14.02 13.71 6.38
N ALA A 246 12.90 14.27 6.82
CA ALA A 246 12.62 14.39 8.25
C ALA A 246 12.40 13.01 8.90
N LEU A 247 11.69 12.09 8.22
CA LEU A 247 11.48 10.72 8.72
C LEU A 247 12.78 9.91 8.73
N ALA A 248 13.63 10.05 7.72
CA ALA A 248 14.93 9.36 7.66
C ALA A 248 15.86 9.67 8.84
N LYS A 249 15.68 10.83 9.49
CA LYS A 249 16.45 11.21 10.68
C LYS A 249 15.95 10.54 11.98
N HIS A 250 14.77 9.98 11.97
CA HIS A 250 14.11 9.44 13.16
C HIS A 250 13.96 7.91 13.15
N PHE A 251 14.19 7.26 12.01
CA PHE A 251 13.96 5.84 11.76
C PHE A 251 15.06 5.16 10.97
#